data_1b942090d7dd171324f8929defcdbde7
#
_entry.id   1b942090d7dd171324f8929defcdbde7
#
_cell.length_a   1.000
_cell.length_b   1.000
_cell.length_c   1.000
_cell.angle_alpha   90.00
_cell.angle_beta   90.00
_cell.angle_gamma   90.00
#
_symmetry.space_group_name_H-M   'P 1'
#
loop_
_entity.id
_entity.type
_entity.pdbx_description
1 polymer ?
#
loop_
_entity_poly.entity_id
_entity_poly.type
_entity_poly.pdbx_seq_one_letter_code
_entity_poly.pdbx_strand_id
1 'polypeptide(L)'
;GVGAVINTAKVQVGDNVVVFGLGGIGLNVIQGARLAGAGKIIGVDINPAREEWGRQFGMTHFVNPNAIDGDIVAHLVALTDGGADYTFDCTGNTTVMRQALEACHRGWGESIIIGVAEAGKEIATRPFQLVTGRVWKGTAFGGARGRTDVPKIVDWYMDGKIQIDPMITHVMPLEDINRAFDLMHAGESIRSVVVF
;
A
#
# COMPACT_ATOMS: atom_id res chain seq x y z
N GLY A 1 4.83 -3.85 4.37
CA GLY A 1 4.10 -3.92 3.08
C GLY A 1 4.02 -5.34 2.55
N VAL A 2 5.15 -5.99 2.29
CA VAL A 2 5.19 -7.39 1.79
C VAL A 2 4.45 -8.34 2.72
N GLY A 3 4.68 -8.24 4.04
CA GLY A 3 4.00 -9.08 5.02
C GLY A 3 2.48 -8.85 5.07
N ALA A 4 2.02 -7.62 4.91
CA ALA A 4 0.59 -7.32 4.86
C ALA A 4 -0.12 -8.10 3.73
N VAL A 5 0.53 -8.21 2.59
CA VAL A 5 0.02 -8.97 1.44
C VAL A 5 0.07 -10.48 1.69
N ILE A 6 1.23 -10.99 2.08
CA ILE A 6 1.48 -12.44 2.15
C ILE A 6 0.89 -13.07 3.42
N ASN A 7 1.06 -12.43 4.57
CA ASN A 7 0.67 -13.03 5.87
C ASN A 7 -0.74 -12.61 6.29
N THR A 8 -1.10 -11.32 6.12
CA THR A 8 -2.37 -10.79 6.62
C THR A 8 -3.50 -10.98 5.62
N ALA A 9 -3.35 -10.46 4.41
CA ALA A 9 -4.35 -10.54 3.34
C ALA A 9 -4.38 -11.93 2.69
N LYS A 10 -3.20 -12.54 2.50
CA LYS A 10 -3.03 -13.82 1.81
C LYS A 10 -3.53 -13.77 0.36
N VAL A 11 -3.14 -12.71 -0.33
CA VAL A 11 -3.46 -12.49 -1.74
C VAL A 11 -3.13 -13.72 -2.57
N GLN A 12 -4.04 -14.08 -3.46
CA GLN A 12 -3.92 -15.24 -4.34
C GLN A 12 -3.58 -14.82 -5.77
N VAL A 13 -3.17 -15.80 -6.57
CA VAL A 13 -2.94 -15.60 -8.00
C VAL A 13 -4.22 -15.14 -8.70
N GLY A 14 -4.12 -14.03 -9.42
CA GLY A 14 -5.24 -13.47 -10.19
C GLY A 14 -6.07 -12.42 -9.45
N ASP A 15 -5.92 -12.25 -8.13
CA ASP A 15 -6.67 -11.25 -7.35
C ASP A 15 -6.41 -9.81 -7.83
N ASN A 16 -7.41 -8.96 -7.73
CA ASN A 16 -7.32 -7.52 -7.94
C ASN A 16 -6.93 -6.81 -6.64
N VAL A 17 -5.82 -6.10 -6.67
CA VAL A 17 -5.25 -5.39 -5.52
C VAL A 17 -5.22 -3.90 -5.78
N VAL A 18 -5.71 -3.09 -4.83
CA VAL A 18 -5.59 -1.63 -4.84
C VAL A 18 -4.76 -1.15 -3.65
N VAL A 19 -3.77 -0.31 -3.91
CA VAL A 19 -2.83 0.22 -2.91
C VAL A 19 -2.94 1.73 -2.87
N PHE A 20 -3.39 2.28 -1.75
CA PHE A 20 -3.51 3.72 -1.52
C PHE A 20 -2.25 4.24 -0.83
N GLY A 21 -1.54 5.15 -1.51
CA GLY A 21 -0.28 5.72 -1.08
C GLY A 21 0.93 4.88 -1.55
N LEU A 22 1.75 5.46 -2.43
CA LEU A 22 2.92 4.83 -3.03
C LEU A 22 4.24 5.33 -2.42
N GLY A 23 4.25 5.47 -1.10
CA GLY A 23 5.47 5.63 -0.31
C GLY A 23 6.19 4.29 -0.09
N GLY A 24 7.20 4.27 0.78
CA GLY A 24 7.99 3.06 1.05
C GLY A 24 7.17 1.83 1.45
N ILE A 25 6.07 2.01 2.20
CA ILE A 25 5.17 0.91 2.57
C ILE A 25 4.35 0.47 1.36
N GLY A 26 3.71 1.39 0.65
CA GLY A 26 2.87 1.06 -0.50
C GLY A 26 3.64 0.38 -1.64
N LEU A 27 4.87 0.82 -1.93
CA LEU A 27 5.74 0.17 -2.91
C LEU A 27 6.09 -1.27 -2.50
N ASN A 28 6.23 -1.54 -1.19
CA ASN A 28 6.41 -2.90 -0.69
C ASN A 28 5.13 -3.73 -0.76
N VAL A 29 3.94 -3.11 -0.63
CA VAL A 29 2.66 -3.79 -0.91
C VAL A 29 2.57 -4.17 -2.40
N ILE A 30 2.94 -3.26 -3.31
CA ILE A 30 3.01 -3.53 -4.77
C ILE A 30 3.91 -4.75 -5.04
N GLN A 31 5.12 -4.79 -4.48
CA GLN A 31 6.03 -5.93 -4.64
C GLN A 31 5.45 -7.22 -4.07
N GLY A 32 4.83 -7.14 -2.89
CA GLY A 32 4.16 -8.28 -2.27
C GLY A 32 3.04 -8.84 -3.16
N ALA A 33 2.21 -7.96 -3.73
CA ALA A 33 1.13 -8.34 -4.65
C ALA A 33 1.67 -8.99 -5.93
N ARG A 34 2.75 -8.43 -6.50
CA ARG A 34 3.46 -9.06 -7.63
C ARG A 34 3.98 -10.45 -7.26
N LEU A 35 4.62 -10.59 -6.11
CA LEU A 35 5.16 -11.87 -5.62
C LEU A 35 4.05 -12.91 -5.39
N ALA A 36 2.86 -12.47 -4.95
CA ALA A 36 1.70 -13.33 -4.78
C ALA A 36 1.02 -13.72 -6.11
N GLY A 37 1.38 -13.07 -7.23
CA GLY A 37 0.78 -13.33 -8.53
C GLY A 37 -0.57 -12.63 -8.74
N ALA A 38 -0.81 -11.49 -8.09
CA ALA A 38 -2.02 -10.69 -8.28
C ALA A 38 -2.21 -10.33 -9.78
N GLY A 39 -3.45 -10.27 -10.22
CA GLY A 39 -3.82 -9.99 -11.61
C GLY A 39 -3.70 -8.51 -11.94
N LYS A 40 -4.51 -7.67 -11.29
CA LYS A 40 -4.39 -6.21 -11.37
C LYS A 40 -3.76 -5.70 -10.08
N ILE A 41 -2.72 -4.88 -10.20
CA ILE A 41 -2.06 -4.19 -9.10
C ILE A 41 -2.19 -2.70 -9.36
N ILE A 42 -3.14 -2.07 -8.69
CA ILE A 42 -3.53 -0.68 -8.93
C ILE A 42 -2.93 0.17 -7.80
N GLY A 43 -2.09 1.12 -8.16
CA GLY A 43 -1.55 2.11 -7.23
C GLY A 43 -2.31 3.42 -7.31
N VAL A 44 -2.70 3.96 -6.17
CA VAL A 44 -3.41 5.24 -6.03
C VAL A 44 -2.51 6.21 -5.28
N ASP A 45 -2.14 7.33 -5.92
CA ASP A 45 -1.36 8.39 -5.27
C ASP A 45 -1.70 9.75 -5.88
N ILE A 46 -1.69 10.81 -5.05
CA ILE A 46 -1.90 12.19 -5.48
C ILE A 46 -0.67 12.78 -6.19
N ASN A 47 0.52 12.23 -5.94
CA ASN A 47 1.76 12.65 -6.56
C ASN A 47 2.02 11.83 -7.85
N PRO A 48 1.92 12.45 -9.04
CA PRO A 48 2.11 11.74 -10.30
C PRO A 48 3.54 11.16 -10.47
N ALA A 49 4.53 11.71 -9.79
CA ALA A 49 5.90 11.17 -9.83
C ALA A 49 6.01 9.76 -9.22
N ARG A 50 5.00 9.32 -8.45
CA ARG A 50 4.95 7.97 -7.88
C ARG A 50 4.58 6.89 -8.90
N GLU A 51 4.07 7.26 -10.07
CA GLU A 51 3.71 6.29 -11.11
C GLU A 51 4.93 5.48 -11.58
N GLU A 52 6.03 6.14 -11.89
CA GLU A 52 7.25 5.47 -12.35
C GLU A 52 7.78 4.48 -11.30
N TRP A 53 7.81 4.91 -10.03
CA TRP A 53 8.17 4.02 -8.92
C TRP A 53 7.24 2.81 -8.81
N GLY A 54 5.94 3.04 -8.84
CA GLY A 54 4.96 1.94 -8.77
C GLY A 54 5.18 0.92 -9.89
N ARG A 55 5.41 1.38 -11.12
CA ARG A 55 5.65 0.51 -12.28
C ARG A 55 6.94 -0.28 -12.15
N GLN A 56 8.01 0.32 -11.67
CA GLN A 56 9.28 -0.37 -11.40
C GLN A 56 9.09 -1.56 -10.46
N PHE A 57 8.23 -1.43 -9.45
CA PHE A 57 7.97 -2.46 -8.46
C PHE A 57 6.86 -3.45 -8.85
N GLY A 58 6.19 -3.26 -9.99
CA GLY A 58 5.24 -4.22 -10.56
C GLY A 58 3.78 -3.77 -10.56
N MET A 59 3.51 -2.47 -10.35
CA MET A 59 2.19 -1.90 -10.53
C MET A 59 1.73 -2.00 -11.98
N THR A 60 0.48 -2.41 -12.20
CA THR A 60 -0.10 -2.53 -13.54
C THR A 60 -0.87 -1.28 -13.97
N HIS A 61 -1.51 -0.60 -13.02
CA HIS A 61 -2.32 0.60 -13.27
C HIS A 61 -2.01 1.66 -12.23
N PHE A 62 -1.92 2.91 -12.67
CA PHE A 62 -1.78 4.08 -11.80
C PHE A 62 -3.05 4.91 -11.85
N VAL A 63 -3.49 5.38 -10.70
CA VAL A 63 -4.67 6.24 -10.54
C VAL A 63 -4.29 7.44 -9.69
N ASN A 64 -4.37 8.64 -10.28
CA ASN A 64 -4.27 9.88 -9.53
C ASN A 64 -5.68 10.40 -9.21
N PRO A 65 -6.10 10.42 -7.94
CA PRO A 65 -7.44 10.87 -7.56
C PRO A 65 -7.75 12.31 -8.00
N ASN A 66 -6.72 13.17 -8.09
CA ASN A 66 -6.88 14.57 -8.52
C ASN A 66 -7.11 14.72 -10.03
N ALA A 67 -6.88 13.66 -10.82
CA ALA A 67 -7.09 13.65 -12.27
C ALA A 67 -8.39 12.91 -12.67
N ILE A 68 -9.19 12.47 -11.70
CA ILE A 68 -10.43 11.75 -11.94
C ILE A 68 -11.61 12.71 -11.84
N ASP A 69 -12.43 12.75 -12.88
CA ASP A 69 -13.72 13.42 -12.84
C ASP A 69 -14.74 12.54 -12.10
N GLY A 70 -15.08 12.91 -10.86
CA GLY A 70 -16.08 12.22 -10.07
C GLY A 70 -15.54 11.42 -8.88
N ASP A 71 -16.20 10.33 -8.51
CA ASP A 71 -15.90 9.55 -7.32
C ASP A 71 -14.81 8.51 -7.57
N ILE A 72 -13.72 8.61 -6.82
CA ILE A 72 -12.59 7.67 -6.89
C ILE A 72 -13.03 6.22 -6.60
N VAL A 73 -13.97 6.02 -5.68
CA VAL A 73 -14.47 4.68 -5.33
C VAL A 73 -15.18 4.06 -6.52
N ALA A 74 -16.08 4.81 -7.17
CA ALA A 74 -16.77 4.35 -8.36
C ALA A 74 -15.81 4.00 -9.50
N HIS A 75 -14.76 4.83 -9.69
CA HIS A 75 -13.70 4.58 -10.67
C HIS A 75 -12.95 3.27 -10.39
N LEU A 76 -12.53 3.06 -9.15
CA LEU A 76 -11.80 1.84 -8.76
C LEU A 76 -12.68 0.59 -8.87
N VAL A 77 -13.95 0.68 -8.47
CA VAL A 77 -14.91 -0.42 -8.63
C VAL A 77 -15.09 -0.80 -10.10
N ALA A 78 -15.19 0.19 -10.99
CA ALA A 78 -15.26 -0.07 -12.43
C ALA A 78 -13.98 -0.70 -12.99
N LEU A 79 -12.81 -0.22 -12.54
CA LEU A 79 -11.50 -0.72 -12.99
C LEU A 79 -11.24 -2.16 -12.52
N THR A 80 -11.89 -2.60 -11.44
CA THR A 80 -11.75 -3.94 -10.84
C THR A 80 -12.96 -4.84 -11.08
N ASP A 81 -13.80 -4.50 -12.04
CA ASP A 81 -14.96 -5.32 -12.46
C ASP A 81 -15.94 -5.64 -11.32
N GLY A 82 -16.23 -4.66 -10.46
CA GLY A 82 -17.17 -4.79 -9.34
C GLY A 82 -16.58 -4.60 -7.95
N GLY A 83 -15.29 -4.31 -7.86
CA GLY A 83 -14.53 -4.04 -6.63
C GLY A 83 -13.28 -4.91 -6.51
N ALA A 84 -12.31 -4.42 -5.76
CA ALA A 84 -11.06 -5.13 -5.52
C ALA A 84 -11.23 -6.30 -4.55
N ASP A 85 -10.49 -7.38 -4.73
CA ASP A 85 -10.41 -8.46 -3.76
C ASP A 85 -9.72 -7.98 -2.49
N TYR A 86 -8.65 -7.19 -2.66
CA TYR A 86 -7.92 -6.58 -1.54
C TYR A 86 -7.61 -5.12 -1.78
N THR A 87 -7.79 -4.30 -0.75
CA THR A 87 -7.30 -2.92 -0.73
C THR A 87 -6.36 -2.71 0.45
N PHE A 88 -5.34 -1.86 0.27
CA PHE A 88 -4.37 -1.55 1.31
C PHE A 88 -4.30 -0.03 1.50
N ASP A 89 -4.59 0.45 2.71
CA ASP A 89 -4.27 1.82 3.07
C ASP A 89 -2.84 1.91 3.60
N CYS A 90 -2.02 2.71 2.92
CA CYS A 90 -0.64 3.03 3.31
C CYS A 90 -0.46 4.52 3.61
N THR A 91 -1.57 5.28 3.72
CA THR A 91 -1.54 6.73 3.89
C THR A 91 -1.70 7.18 5.33
N GLY A 92 -2.46 6.45 6.13
CA GLY A 92 -2.88 6.88 7.46
C GLY A 92 -4.03 7.91 7.45
N ASN A 93 -4.64 8.18 6.31
CA ASN A 93 -5.75 9.12 6.18
C ASN A 93 -7.09 8.40 6.37
N THR A 94 -7.89 8.81 7.35
CA THR A 94 -9.16 8.15 7.70
C THR A 94 -10.21 8.19 6.58
N THR A 95 -10.19 9.22 5.73
CA THR A 95 -11.04 9.30 4.53
C THR A 95 -10.62 8.27 3.50
N VAL A 96 -9.30 8.12 3.27
CA VAL A 96 -8.75 7.12 2.35
C VAL A 96 -9.01 5.70 2.87
N MET A 97 -8.88 5.45 4.17
CA MET A 97 -9.24 4.17 4.78
C MET A 97 -10.67 3.76 4.46
N ARG A 98 -11.61 4.71 4.55
CA ARG A 98 -13.01 4.49 4.18
C ARG A 98 -13.18 4.23 2.69
N GLN A 99 -12.55 5.02 1.82
CA GLN A 99 -12.58 4.81 0.37
C GLN A 99 -12.02 3.44 0.00
N ALA A 100 -10.95 3.00 0.67
CA ALA A 100 -10.36 1.68 0.49
C ALA A 100 -11.37 0.56 0.79
N LEU A 101 -12.09 0.65 1.91
CA LEU A 101 -13.15 -0.31 2.23
C LEU A 101 -14.26 -0.30 1.17
N GLU A 102 -14.73 0.90 0.78
CA GLU A 102 -15.84 1.04 -0.16
C GLU A 102 -15.47 0.58 -1.59
N ALA A 103 -14.18 0.60 -1.96
CA ALA A 103 -13.66 0.09 -3.23
C ALA A 103 -13.49 -1.44 -3.27
N CYS A 104 -13.62 -2.14 -2.14
CA CYS A 104 -13.60 -3.60 -2.08
C CYS A 104 -14.83 -4.21 -2.72
N HIS A 105 -14.68 -5.41 -3.28
CA HIS A 105 -15.79 -6.20 -3.79
C HIS A 105 -16.81 -6.55 -2.70
N ARG A 106 -18.09 -6.43 -3.02
CA ARG A 106 -19.16 -6.90 -2.13
C ARG A 106 -19.13 -8.42 -2.07
N GLY A 107 -19.27 -8.97 -0.87
CA GLY A 107 -19.32 -10.41 -0.64
C GLY A 107 -18.03 -10.98 -0.05
N TRP A 108 -16.83 -10.51 -0.47
CA TRP A 108 -15.58 -11.07 0.03
C TRP A 108 -14.40 -10.10 0.12
N GLY A 109 -14.50 -8.90 -0.45
CA GLY A 109 -13.38 -7.97 -0.50
C GLY A 109 -12.89 -7.53 0.88
N GLU A 110 -11.57 -7.48 1.08
CA GLU A 110 -10.93 -7.13 2.33
C GLU A 110 -10.11 -5.84 2.21
N SER A 111 -10.33 -4.90 3.12
CA SER A 111 -9.53 -3.68 3.23
C SER A 111 -8.59 -3.77 4.43
N ILE A 112 -7.28 -3.63 4.17
CA ILE A 112 -6.22 -3.75 5.16
C ILE A 112 -5.65 -2.36 5.48
N ILE A 113 -5.74 -1.95 6.73
CA ILE A 113 -5.16 -0.71 7.23
C ILE A 113 -3.72 -0.99 7.69
N ILE A 114 -2.76 -0.28 7.07
CA ILE A 114 -1.35 -0.31 7.43
C ILE A 114 -0.91 1.09 7.91
N GLY A 115 -1.44 2.13 7.27
CA GLY A 115 -1.14 3.52 7.60
C GLY A 115 -1.56 3.86 9.04
N VAL A 116 -0.74 4.66 9.70
CA VAL A 116 -1.00 5.11 11.07
C VAL A 116 -1.64 6.50 11.01
N ALA A 117 -2.89 6.60 11.45
CA ALA A 117 -3.59 7.87 11.58
C ALA A 117 -3.07 8.67 12.80
N GLU A 118 -3.31 9.98 12.78
CA GLU A 118 -3.05 10.85 13.94
C GLU A 118 -3.82 10.36 15.18
N ALA A 119 -3.23 10.53 16.34
CA ALA A 119 -3.85 10.16 17.61
C ALA A 119 -5.22 10.85 17.78
N GLY A 120 -6.21 10.08 18.21
CA GLY A 120 -7.58 10.57 18.42
C GLY A 120 -8.45 10.62 17.16
N LYS A 121 -7.92 10.30 15.99
CA LYS A 121 -8.74 10.15 14.77
C LYS A 121 -9.49 8.82 14.81
N GLU A 122 -10.73 8.86 14.34
CA GLU A 122 -11.60 7.70 14.24
C GLU A 122 -11.92 7.40 12.77
N ILE A 123 -12.16 6.14 12.46
CA ILE A 123 -12.70 5.70 11.17
C ILE A 123 -14.18 5.41 11.30
N ALA A 124 -14.97 5.78 10.29
CA ALA A 124 -16.40 5.55 10.27
C ALA A 124 -16.85 5.07 8.89
N THR A 125 -17.78 4.13 8.87
CA THR A 125 -18.43 3.67 7.66
C THR A 125 -19.90 3.38 7.90
N ARG A 126 -20.68 3.28 6.82
CA ARG A 126 -22.07 2.83 6.90
C ARG A 126 -22.08 1.33 7.21
N PRO A 127 -22.90 0.86 8.18
CA PRO A 127 -22.99 -0.57 8.53
C PRO A 127 -23.26 -1.47 7.31
N PHE A 128 -23.97 -0.97 6.30
CA PHE A 128 -24.26 -1.69 5.06
C PHE A 128 -22.99 -2.10 4.30
N GLN A 129 -21.88 -1.37 4.42
CA GLN A 129 -20.62 -1.75 3.80
C GLN A 129 -20.07 -3.07 4.35
N LEU A 130 -20.27 -3.31 5.64
CA LEU A 130 -19.82 -4.53 6.32
C LEU A 130 -20.85 -5.67 6.19
N VAL A 131 -22.14 -5.36 6.30
CA VAL A 131 -23.21 -6.38 6.19
C VAL A 131 -23.25 -7.01 4.79
N THR A 132 -22.73 -6.32 3.78
CA THR A 132 -22.58 -6.85 2.42
C THR A 132 -21.36 -7.74 2.23
N GLY A 133 -20.66 -8.12 3.31
CA GLY A 133 -19.58 -9.11 3.29
C GLY A 133 -18.17 -8.55 3.16
N ARG A 134 -18.01 -7.21 3.09
CA ARG A 134 -16.67 -6.61 3.14
C ARG A 134 -16.04 -6.77 4.52
N VAL A 135 -14.73 -6.90 4.55
CA VAL A 135 -13.94 -6.99 5.78
C VAL A 135 -13.06 -5.77 5.93
N TRP A 136 -13.06 -5.15 7.10
CA TRP A 136 -12.12 -4.09 7.47
C TRP A 136 -11.22 -4.58 8.58
N LYS A 137 -9.91 -4.66 8.33
CA LYS A 137 -8.95 -5.16 9.32
C LYS A 137 -7.63 -4.41 9.27
N GLY A 138 -6.91 -4.40 10.38
CA GLY A 138 -5.56 -3.88 10.46
C GLY A 138 -4.50 -4.97 10.34
N THR A 139 -3.25 -4.53 10.21
CA THR A 139 -2.08 -5.40 10.30
C THR A 139 -0.98 -4.70 11.08
N ALA A 140 -0.40 -5.38 12.06
CA ALA A 140 0.76 -4.92 12.77
C ALA A 140 1.99 -5.69 12.27
N PHE A 141 3.06 -4.95 11.93
CA PHE A 141 4.30 -5.54 11.41
C PHE A 141 4.07 -6.50 10.21
N GLY A 142 3.03 -6.21 9.38
CA GLY A 142 2.65 -7.05 8.24
C GLY A 142 2.23 -8.47 8.64
N GLY A 143 1.71 -8.69 9.86
CA GLY A 143 1.37 -10.02 10.37
C GLY A 143 2.56 -10.96 10.50
N ALA A 144 3.78 -10.44 10.49
CA ALA A 144 4.99 -11.24 10.49
C ALA A 144 5.35 -11.77 11.90
N ARG A 145 5.85 -13.00 11.93
CA ARG A 145 6.57 -13.57 13.07
C ARG A 145 8.03 -13.20 12.92
N GLY A 146 8.51 -12.18 13.66
CA GLY A 146 9.80 -11.53 13.41
C GLY A 146 10.97 -12.49 13.25
N ARG A 147 11.07 -13.53 14.08
CA ARG A 147 12.20 -14.50 14.05
C ARG A 147 12.21 -15.44 12.84
N THR A 148 11.05 -15.68 12.23
CA THR A 148 10.91 -16.60 11.08
C THR A 148 10.68 -15.90 9.77
N ASP A 149 9.86 -14.85 9.77
CA ASP A 149 9.43 -14.22 8.52
C ASP A 149 10.39 -13.12 8.06
N VAL A 150 11.11 -12.44 8.99
CA VAL A 150 12.13 -11.45 8.60
C VAL A 150 13.29 -12.12 7.84
N PRO A 151 13.91 -13.21 8.33
CA PRO A 151 14.90 -13.94 7.54
C PRO A 151 14.38 -14.37 6.16
N LYS A 152 13.16 -14.89 6.10
CA LYS A 152 12.53 -15.28 4.82
C LYS A 152 12.37 -14.11 3.85
N ILE A 153 12.00 -12.93 4.35
CA ILE A 153 11.92 -11.72 3.51
C ILE A 153 13.31 -11.29 3.04
N VAL A 154 14.33 -11.42 3.90
CA VAL A 154 15.73 -11.19 3.52
C VAL A 154 16.17 -12.17 2.42
N ASP A 155 15.81 -13.44 2.53
CA ASP A 155 16.10 -14.42 1.46
C ASP A 155 15.43 -14.01 0.14
N TRP A 156 14.19 -13.52 0.17
CA TRP A 156 13.53 -13.00 -1.04
C TRP A 156 14.25 -11.80 -1.64
N TYR A 157 14.81 -10.93 -0.82
CA TYR A 157 15.66 -9.84 -1.30
C TYR A 157 16.96 -10.37 -1.91
N MET A 158 17.66 -11.28 -1.24
CA MET A 158 18.90 -11.87 -1.74
C MET A 158 18.69 -12.67 -3.03
N ASP A 159 17.52 -13.31 -3.19
CA ASP A 159 17.10 -14.01 -4.42
C ASP A 159 16.62 -13.05 -5.53
N GLY A 160 16.58 -11.74 -5.30
CA GLY A 160 16.08 -10.75 -6.26
C GLY A 160 14.57 -10.78 -6.49
N LYS A 161 13.81 -11.47 -5.64
CA LYS A 161 12.34 -11.55 -5.71
C LYS A 161 11.66 -10.24 -5.30
N ILE A 162 12.29 -9.51 -4.38
CA ILE A 162 11.93 -8.14 -3.98
C ILE A 162 13.14 -7.23 -4.06
N GLN A 163 12.89 -5.93 -4.22
CA GLN A 163 13.93 -4.91 -4.35
C GLN A 163 13.83 -3.93 -3.18
N ILE A 164 14.93 -3.62 -2.53
CA ILE A 164 14.99 -2.66 -1.41
C ILE A 164 15.90 -1.48 -1.76
N ASP A 165 17.06 -1.75 -2.37
CA ASP A 165 18.07 -0.72 -2.67
C ASP A 165 17.52 0.47 -3.48
N PRO A 166 16.70 0.28 -4.52
CA PRO A 166 16.14 1.41 -5.27
C PRO A 166 15.27 2.33 -4.41
N MET A 167 14.72 1.85 -3.29
CA MET A 167 13.92 2.69 -2.38
C MET A 167 14.78 3.65 -1.56
N ILE A 168 16.09 3.41 -1.42
CA ILE A 168 17.01 4.29 -0.71
C ILE A 168 17.34 5.46 -1.63
N THR A 169 16.53 6.52 -1.55
CA THR A 169 16.65 7.69 -2.43
C THR A 169 17.70 8.69 -1.93
N HIS A 170 17.99 8.69 -0.64
CA HIS A 170 18.93 9.61 -0.02
C HIS A 170 19.77 8.90 1.05
N VAL A 171 21.07 9.14 1.01
CA VAL A 171 22.02 8.74 2.05
C VAL A 171 22.72 9.99 2.56
N MET A 172 22.77 10.19 3.86
CA MET A 172 23.32 11.39 4.46
C MET A 172 23.91 11.13 5.85
N PRO A 173 24.81 11.98 6.35
CA PRO A 173 25.32 11.88 7.71
C PRO A 173 24.27 12.31 8.75
N LEU A 174 24.54 12.03 10.02
CA LEU A 174 23.61 12.33 11.11
C LEU A 174 23.29 13.84 11.23
N GLU A 175 24.25 14.71 10.93
CA GLU A 175 24.08 16.16 10.98
C GLU A 175 22.96 16.66 10.07
N ASP A 176 22.68 15.93 8.98
CA ASP A 176 21.66 16.25 7.98
C ASP A 176 20.28 15.62 8.27
N ILE A 177 20.06 15.02 9.44
CA ILE A 177 18.81 14.31 9.75
C ILE A 177 17.55 15.18 9.59
N ASN A 178 17.63 16.48 9.90
CA ASN A 178 16.50 17.39 9.72
C ASN A 178 16.13 17.52 8.24
N ARG A 179 17.13 17.57 7.34
CA ARG A 179 16.90 17.55 5.90
C ARG A 179 16.19 16.27 5.43
N ALA A 180 16.48 15.12 6.05
CA ALA A 180 15.76 13.90 5.74
C ALA A 180 14.25 14.01 6.02
N PHE A 181 13.87 14.68 7.12
CA PHE A 181 12.47 14.96 7.43
C PHE A 181 11.86 15.98 6.47
N ASP A 182 12.60 17.02 6.08
CA ASP A 182 12.11 18.00 5.09
C ASP A 182 11.83 17.34 3.75
N LEU A 183 12.72 16.48 3.24
CA LEU A 183 12.53 15.68 2.02
C LEU A 183 11.33 14.73 2.13
N MET A 184 11.12 14.13 3.29
CA MET A 184 9.96 13.29 3.55
C MET A 184 8.65 14.10 3.48
N HIS A 185 8.59 15.26 4.12
CA HIS A 185 7.43 16.14 4.10
C HIS A 185 7.14 16.70 2.71
N ALA A 186 8.19 17.00 1.93
CA ALA A 186 8.06 17.43 0.53
C ALA A 186 7.62 16.30 -0.42
N GLY A 187 7.60 15.05 0.05
CA GLY A 187 7.27 13.88 -0.78
C GLY A 187 8.36 13.52 -1.80
N GLU A 188 9.58 14.03 -1.63
CA GLU A 188 10.72 13.81 -2.51
C GLU A 188 11.50 12.53 -2.16
N SER A 189 11.41 12.08 -0.90
CA SER A 189 12.07 10.86 -0.44
C SER A 189 11.11 9.66 -0.42
N ILE A 190 11.62 8.48 -0.80
CA ILE A 190 11.00 7.19 -0.49
C ILE A 190 11.57 6.68 0.83
N ARG A 191 12.91 6.63 0.92
CA ARG A 191 13.66 6.25 2.12
C ARG A 191 14.95 7.07 2.20
N SER A 192 15.10 7.80 3.28
CA SER A 192 16.37 8.41 3.65
C SER A 192 17.09 7.51 4.66
N VAL A 193 18.39 7.29 4.45
CA VAL A 193 19.26 6.50 5.33
C VAL A 193 20.32 7.42 5.91
N VAL A 194 20.46 7.41 7.23
CA VAL A 194 21.52 8.10 7.95
C VAL A 194 22.67 7.14 8.21
N VAL A 195 23.87 7.55 7.89
CA VAL A 195 25.12 6.80 8.13
C VAL A 195 25.96 7.49 9.20
N PHE A 196 26.67 6.72 10.00
CA PHE A 196 27.53 7.18 11.09
C PHE A 196 29.00 7.01 10.74
#